data_ae0f23eceb88f074ab08409a0a2d288b
#
_entry.id   ae0f23eceb88f074ab08409a0a2d288b
#
_cell.length_a   1.000
_cell.length_b   1.000
_cell.length_c   1.000
_cell.angle_alpha   90.00
_cell.angle_beta   90.00
_cell.angle_gamma   90.00
#
_symmetry.space_group_name_H-M   'P 1'
#
loop_
_entity.id
_entity.type
_entity.pdbx_description
1 polymer ?
#
loop_
_entity_poly.entity_id
_entity_poly.type
_entity_poly.pdbx_seq_one_letter_code
_entity_poly.pdbx_strand_id
1 'polypeptide(L)'
;VTALYEIVPVGQEESIPGAIDELRFSKAQKQEPSPVAEGSVTSKDWLLLKIRSKQPESSQSTKQEFVLGEFANENAYEGEQSDFDWALSVAEFGLLMRQSQLSPGMDWDKMLSRAMDATASDPYRRECVTIMQRAKALSNR
;
A
#
# COMPACT_ATOMS: atom_id res chain seq x y z
N VAL A 1 -10.64 -0.77 7.34
CA VAL A 1 -9.20 -0.51 7.45
C VAL A 1 -8.59 -0.67 6.05
N THR A 2 -7.82 0.31 5.62
CA THR A 2 -7.07 0.28 4.35
C THR A 2 -5.60 0.11 4.65
N ALA A 3 -4.92 -0.81 3.96
CA ALA A 3 -3.48 -1.00 4.01
C ALA A 3 -2.93 -0.96 2.59
N LEU A 4 -1.88 -0.18 2.39
CA LEU A 4 -1.16 -0.06 1.13
C LEU A 4 0.23 -0.64 1.31
N TYR A 5 0.67 -1.43 0.34
CA TYR A 5 1.97 -2.06 0.32
C TYR A 5 2.72 -1.62 -0.93
N GLU A 6 3.95 -1.16 -0.74
CA GLU A 6 4.90 -0.97 -1.82
C GLU A 6 5.76 -2.23 -1.93
N ILE A 7 5.86 -2.77 -3.14
CA ILE A 7 6.64 -3.98 -3.40
C ILE A 7 7.87 -3.57 -4.21
N VAL A 8 9.05 -3.83 -3.64
CA VAL A 8 10.34 -3.62 -4.32
C VAL A 8 10.85 -4.96 -4.81
N PRO A 9 10.95 -5.17 -6.13
CA PRO A 9 11.50 -6.41 -6.68
C PRO A 9 12.95 -6.63 -6.27
N VAL A 10 13.36 -7.90 -6.18
CA VAL A 10 14.75 -8.28 -5.92
C VAL A 10 15.68 -7.64 -6.96
N GLY A 11 16.77 -7.03 -6.50
CA GLY A 11 17.73 -6.32 -7.37
C GLY A 11 17.43 -4.81 -7.52
N GLN A 12 16.42 -4.30 -6.85
CA GLN A 12 16.08 -2.86 -6.81
C GLN A 12 16.08 -2.30 -5.36
N GLU A 13 16.80 -2.94 -4.46
CA GLU A 13 16.83 -2.60 -3.04
C GLU A 13 17.39 -1.19 -2.77
N GLU A 14 18.16 -0.61 -3.69
CA GLU A 14 18.68 0.76 -3.58
C GLU A 14 17.57 1.81 -3.48
N SER A 15 16.35 1.45 -3.87
CA SER A 15 15.20 2.37 -3.80
C SER A 15 14.55 2.44 -2.41
N ILE A 16 14.96 1.58 -1.46
CA ILE A 16 14.40 1.56 -0.11
C ILE A 16 15.15 2.56 0.77
N PRO A 17 14.53 3.68 1.16
CA PRO A 17 15.17 4.63 2.03
C PRO A 17 15.21 4.11 3.48
N GLY A 18 16.39 4.02 4.03
CA GLY A 18 16.61 3.69 5.43
C GLY A 18 16.77 2.19 5.68
N ALA A 19 17.83 1.84 6.41
CA ALA A 19 17.96 0.50 6.95
C ALA A 19 16.79 0.23 7.91
N ILE A 20 16.07 -0.85 7.70
CA ILE A 20 15.13 -1.35 8.70
C ILE A 20 15.95 -1.65 9.95
N ASP A 21 15.66 -0.93 11.02
CA ASP A 21 16.33 -1.16 12.32
C ASP A 21 16.11 -2.62 12.73
N GLU A 22 17.20 -3.33 13.04
CA GLU A 22 17.10 -4.72 13.47
C GLU A 22 16.16 -4.77 14.67
N LEU A 23 15.10 -5.58 14.55
CA LEU A 23 14.12 -5.75 15.62
C LEU A 23 14.85 -6.21 16.90
N ARG A 24 15.01 -5.31 17.83
CA ARG A 24 15.82 -5.44 19.06
C ARG A 24 15.45 -6.66 19.93
N PHE A 25 14.31 -7.28 19.64
CA PHE A 25 13.77 -8.42 20.37
C PHE A 25 13.49 -9.66 19.53
N SER A 26 13.72 -9.62 18.22
CA SER A 26 13.68 -10.84 17.44
C SER A 26 15.06 -11.51 17.52
N LYS A 27 15.24 -12.42 18.46
CA LYS A 27 16.18 -13.49 18.23
C LYS A 27 15.69 -14.17 16.96
N ALA A 28 16.48 -14.05 15.90
CA ALA A 28 16.25 -14.78 14.67
C ALA A 28 16.28 -16.29 15.01
N GLN A 29 15.16 -16.84 15.44
CA GLN A 29 14.91 -18.22 15.18
C GLN A 29 14.84 -18.28 13.65
N LYS A 30 15.87 -18.86 13.03
CA LYS A 30 15.72 -19.49 11.74
C LYS A 30 14.54 -20.47 11.91
N GLN A 31 13.33 -19.97 11.67
CA GLN A 31 12.23 -20.87 11.40
C GLN A 31 12.62 -21.52 10.09
N GLU A 32 13.00 -22.79 10.19
CA GLU A 32 12.94 -23.66 9.02
C GLU A 32 11.57 -23.40 8.37
N PRO A 33 11.52 -23.25 7.04
CA PRO A 33 10.25 -22.99 6.37
C PRO A 33 9.29 -24.09 6.81
N SER A 34 8.29 -23.73 7.61
CA SER A 34 7.19 -24.62 7.89
C SER A 34 6.69 -25.11 6.54
N PRO A 35 6.45 -26.42 6.36
CA PRO A 35 5.96 -26.94 5.12
C PRO A 35 4.72 -26.12 4.74
N VAL A 36 4.85 -25.34 3.69
CA VAL A 36 3.75 -24.60 3.10
C VAL A 36 2.72 -25.66 2.76
N ALA A 37 1.56 -25.58 3.41
CA ALA A 37 0.45 -26.45 3.01
C ALA A 37 0.28 -26.27 1.50
N GLU A 38 0.27 -27.40 0.78
CA GLU A 38 0.30 -27.52 -0.66
C GLU A 38 -0.90 -26.86 -1.35
N GLY A 39 -0.93 -25.54 -1.34
CA GLY A 39 -1.57 -24.77 -2.37
C GLY A 39 -0.43 -24.26 -3.24
N SER A 40 -0.27 -24.83 -4.42
CA SER A 40 0.88 -24.67 -5.29
C SER A 40 1.24 -23.20 -5.51
N VAL A 41 2.18 -22.72 -4.71
CA VAL A 41 2.90 -21.47 -5.04
C VAL A 41 3.71 -21.81 -6.28
N THR A 42 3.33 -21.27 -7.42
CA THR A 42 4.07 -21.45 -8.65
C THR A 42 5.25 -20.50 -8.66
N SER A 43 6.31 -20.82 -9.40
CA SER A 43 7.49 -19.95 -9.57
C SER A 43 7.16 -18.58 -10.22
N LYS A 44 5.89 -18.33 -10.51
CA LYS A 44 5.33 -17.12 -11.14
C LYS A 44 4.56 -16.25 -10.15
N ASP A 45 4.46 -16.66 -8.89
CA ASP A 45 3.78 -15.89 -7.86
C ASP A 45 4.76 -14.86 -7.26
N TRP A 46 4.34 -13.60 -7.23
CA TRP A 46 5.15 -12.48 -6.71
C TRP A 46 4.88 -12.22 -5.23
N LEU A 47 3.64 -12.43 -4.81
CA LEU A 47 3.20 -12.11 -3.46
C LEU A 47 2.09 -13.06 -3.02
N LEU A 48 2.17 -13.51 -1.78
CA LEU A 48 1.08 -14.16 -1.06
C LEU A 48 0.65 -13.27 0.11
N LEU A 49 -0.51 -12.63 -0.03
CA LEU A 49 -1.11 -11.85 1.03
C LEU A 49 -2.02 -12.74 1.89
N LYS A 50 -1.76 -12.79 3.20
CA LYS A 50 -2.59 -13.48 4.18
C LYS A 50 -3.26 -12.48 5.10
N ILE A 51 -4.59 -12.43 5.06
CA ILE A 51 -5.38 -11.57 5.94
C ILE A 51 -6.10 -12.44 6.96
N ARG A 52 -5.99 -12.06 8.22
CA ARG A 52 -6.75 -12.68 9.29
C ARG A 52 -7.67 -11.66 9.93
N SER A 53 -8.96 -11.93 9.90
CA SER A 53 -9.98 -11.06 10.47
C SER A 53 -10.80 -11.80 11.52
N LYS A 54 -11.38 -11.03 12.44
CA LYS A 54 -12.25 -11.54 13.49
C LYS A 54 -13.39 -10.55 13.70
N GLN A 55 -14.61 -11.06 13.82
CA GLN A 55 -15.74 -10.24 14.25
C GLN A 55 -15.53 -9.80 15.71
N PRO A 56 -15.98 -8.62 16.12
CA PRO A 56 -15.75 -8.09 17.47
C PRO A 56 -16.17 -9.06 18.59
N GLU A 57 -17.31 -9.72 18.42
CA GLU A 57 -17.90 -10.63 19.42
C GLU A 57 -17.49 -12.09 19.22
N SER A 58 -16.70 -12.42 18.20
CA SER A 58 -16.31 -13.80 17.90
C SER A 58 -15.01 -14.19 18.58
N SER A 59 -14.92 -15.42 19.08
CA SER A 59 -13.67 -16.03 19.51
C SER A 59 -12.87 -16.65 18.35
N GLN A 60 -13.49 -16.80 17.18
CA GLN A 60 -12.90 -17.43 16.00
C GLN A 60 -12.43 -16.37 14.99
N SER A 61 -11.26 -16.60 14.40
CA SER A 61 -10.74 -15.78 13.29
C SER A 61 -10.83 -16.52 11.98
N THR A 62 -11.13 -15.78 10.91
CA THR A 62 -11.11 -16.24 9.54
C THR A 62 -9.83 -15.82 8.86
N LYS A 63 -9.17 -16.76 8.17
CA LYS A 63 -7.99 -16.49 7.35
C LYS A 63 -8.39 -16.49 5.88
N GLN A 64 -7.95 -15.46 5.15
CA GLN A 64 -8.08 -15.34 3.71
C GLN A 64 -6.68 -15.23 3.11
N GLU A 65 -6.47 -15.85 1.95
CA GLU A 65 -5.20 -15.83 1.23
C GLU A 65 -5.46 -15.32 -0.19
N PHE A 66 -4.60 -14.41 -0.64
CA PHE A 66 -4.65 -13.82 -1.96
C PHE A 66 -3.26 -13.94 -2.58
N VAL A 67 -3.20 -14.55 -3.76
CA VAL A 67 -1.96 -14.70 -4.53
C VAL A 67 -1.94 -13.64 -5.62
N LEU A 68 -0.84 -12.91 -5.71
CA LEU A 68 -0.55 -12.01 -6.82
C LEU A 68 0.63 -12.59 -7.59
N GLY A 69 0.47 -12.79 -8.88
CA GLY A 69 1.47 -13.39 -9.75
C GLY A 69 1.49 -12.77 -11.14
N GLU A 70 2.34 -13.32 -12.01
CA GLU A 70 2.55 -12.85 -13.38
C GLU A 70 1.24 -12.78 -14.22
N PHE A 71 0.25 -13.58 -13.84
CA PHE A 71 -1.07 -13.61 -14.49
C PHE A 71 -2.14 -12.81 -13.75
N ALA A 72 -1.77 -12.04 -12.73
CA ALA A 72 -2.69 -11.09 -12.18
C ALA A 72 -3.02 -10.09 -13.30
N ASN A 73 -4.19 -10.32 -13.89
CA ASN A 73 -4.67 -9.52 -15.00
C ASN A 73 -4.81 -8.08 -14.51
N GLU A 74 -4.22 -7.14 -15.23
CA GLU A 74 -4.38 -5.70 -14.95
C GLU A 74 -5.87 -5.31 -14.90
N ASN A 75 -6.73 -6.09 -15.55
CA ASN A 75 -8.19 -5.94 -15.53
C ASN A 75 -8.88 -6.78 -14.44
N ALA A 76 -8.16 -7.54 -13.62
CA ALA A 76 -8.77 -8.34 -12.54
C ALA A 76 -9.25 -7.47 -11.37
N TYR A 77 -8.90 -6.20 -11.35
CA TYR A 77 -9.45 -5.22 -10.44
C TYR A 77 -10.75 -4.66 -11.03
N GLU A 78 -11.83 -5.44 -10.91
CA GLU A 78 -13.19 -4.96 -11.21
C GLU A 78 -13.68 -3.94 -10.14
N GLY A 79 -12.86 -3.65 -9.16
CA GLY A 79 -13.09 -2.56 -8.23
C GLY A 79 -12.90 -1.21 -8.92
N GLU A 80 -13.45 -0.19 -8.34
CA GLU A 80 -13.29 1.16 -8.86
C GLU A 80 -11.82 1.57 -8.75
N GLN A 81 -11.11 1.62 -9.88
CA GLN A 81 -9.74 2.12 -9.98
C GLN A 81 -9.60 3.47 -9.26
N SER A 82 -10.67 4.28 -9.33
CA SER A 82 -10.76 5.57 -8.66
C SER A 82 -10.62 5.47 -7.13
N ASP A 83 -11.09 4.38 -6.50
CA ASP A 83 -10.95 4.20 -5.05
C ASP A 83 -9.53 3.86 -4.65
N PHE A 84 -8.82 3.06 -5.46
CA PHE A 84 -7.41 2.80 -5.27
C PHE A 84 -6.60 4.08 -5.45
N ASP A 85 -6.80 4.79 -6.54
CA ASP A 85 -6.12 6.05 -6.86
C ASP A 85 -6.37 7.11 -5.78
N TRP A 86 -7.58 7.15 -5.25
CA TRP A 86 -7.91 8.01 -4.13
C TRP A 86 -7.14 7.63 -2.87
N ALA A 87 -7.17 6.35 -2.46
CA ALA A 87 -6.48 5.87 -1.27
C ALA A 87 -4.97 6.11 -1.35
N LEU A 88 -4.37 5.86 -2.52
CA LEU A 88 -2.96 6.12 -2.78
C LEU A 88 -2.64 7.61 -2.66
N SER A 89 -3.46 8.49 -3.26
CA SER A 89 -3.27 9.94 -3.19
C SER A 89 -3.35 10.48 -1.77
N VAL A 90 -4.26 9.95 -0.94
CA VAL A 90 -4.37 10.32 0.48
C VAL A 90 -3.14 9.87 1.27
N ALA A 91 -2.63 8.67 1.00
CA ALA A 91 -1.41 8.17 1.63
C ALA A 91 -0.18 9.02 1.25
N GLU A 92 0.01 9.30 -0.04
CA GLU A 92 1.09 10.16 -0.53
C GLU A 92 1.00 11.58 0.05
N PHE A 93 -0.21 12.15 0.13
CA PHE A 93 -0.42 13.43 0.80
C PHE A 93 0.08 13.42 2.24
N GLY A 94 -0.25 12.37 3.00
CA GLY A 94 0.23 12.20 4.37
C GLY A 94 1.76 12.09 4.46
N LEU A 95 2.40 11.41 3.52
CA LEU A 95 3.85 11.28 3.47
C LEU A 95 4.54 12.61 3.11
N LEU A 96 4.00 13.33 2.14
CA LEU A 96 4.48 14.66 1.74
C LEU A 96 4.36 15.67 2.88
N MET A 97 3.22 15.71 3.57
CA MET A 97 2.99 16.60 4.71
C MET A 97 3.96 16.36 5.86
N ARG A 98 4.35 15.12 6.09
CA ARG A 98 5.33 14.74 7.13
C ARG A 98 6.77 14.87 6.68
N GLN A 99 7.02 15.22 5.41
CA GLN A 99 8.36 15.20 4.82
C GLN A 99 9.07 13.86 5.07
N SER A 100 8.33 12.78 4.84
CA SER A 100 8.78 11.42 5.14
C SER A 100 9.98 11.05 4.28
N GLN A 101 10.95 10.38 4.89
CA GLN A 101 12.07 9.78 4.16
C GLN A 101 11.61 8.65 3.21
N LEU A 102 10.40 8.14 3.43
CA LEU A 102 9.75 7.14 2.55
C LEU A 102 9.09 7.79 1.32
N SER A 103 9.28 9.07 1.09
CA SER A 103 8.72 9.79 -0.06
C SER A 103 9.76 10.30 -1.07
N PRO A 104 10.91 9.61 -1.31
CA PRO A 104 11.85 10.06 -2.32
C PRO A 104 11.17 10.03 -3.70
N GLY A 105 11.13 11.19 -4.35
CA GLY A 105 10.55 11.32 -5.68
C GLY A 105 9.02 11.44 -5.73
N MET A 106 8.32 11.50 -4.61
CA MET A 106 6.90 11.86 -4.60
C MET A 106 6.73 13.31 -5.02
N ASP A 107 5.79 13.51 -5.93
CA ASP A 107 5.55 14.80 -6.58
C ASP A 107 4.14 15.30 -6.25
N TRP A 108 4.04 16.54 -5.74
CA TRP A 108 2.78 17.17 -5.40
C TRP A 108 1.81 17.27 -6.59
N ASP A 109 2.34 17.54 -7.78
CA ASP A 109 1.49 17.73 -8.97
C ASP A 109 0.92 16.40 -9.44
N LYS A 110 1.74 15.35 -9.45
CA LYS A 110 1.28 13.99 -9.81
C LYS A 110 0.24 13.48 -8.82
N MET A 111 0.49 13.64 -7.53
CA MET A 111 -0.45 13.25 -6.47
C MET A 111 -1.77 14.01 -6.60
N LEU A 112 -1.73 15.34 -6.80
CA LEU A 112 -2.92 16.17 -6.96
C LEU A 112 -3.71 15.81 -8.22
N SER A 113 -3.03 15.57 -9.36
CA SER A 113 -3.70 15.15 -10.60
C SER A 113 -4.48 13.86 -10.39
N ARG A 114 -3.84 12.84 -9.81
CA ARG A 114 -4.50 11.57 -9.50
C ARG A 114 -5.68 11.75 -8.52
N ALA A 115 -5.49 12.55 -7.47
CA ALA A 115 -6.55 12.83 -6.51
C ALA A 115 -7.75 13.51 -7.18
N MET A 116 -7.52 14.46 -8.08
CA MET A 116 -8.59 15.15 -8.82
C MET A 116 -9.36 14.20 -9.73
N ASP A 117 -8.66 13.34 -10.46
CA ASP A 117 -9.26 12.34 -11.34
C ASP A 117 -10.10 11.33 -10.55
N ALA A 118 -9.67 11.01 -9.33
CA ALA A 118 -10.34 10.07 -8.43
C ALA A 118 -11.49 10.68 -7.60
N THR A 119 -11.83 11.96 -7.79
CA THR A 119 -12.93 12.58 -7.01
C THR A 119 -14.30 12.13 -7.47
N ALA A 120 -14.47 11.79 -8.74
CA ALA A 120 -15.75 11.50 -9.36
C ALA A 120 -16.84 12.52 -8.96
N SER A 121 -17.99 12.06 -8.47
CA SER A 121 -19.08 12.91 -7.97
C SER A 121 -19.03 13.16 -6.45
N ASP A 122 -18.03 12.62 -5.73
CA ASP A 122 -17.95 12.69 -4.27
C ASP A 122 -17.56 14.11 -3.80
N PRO A 123 -18.46 14.82 -3.08
CA PRO A 123 -18.19 16.16 -2.60
C PRO A 123 -17.09 16.20 -1.51
N TYR A 124 -16.95 15.16 -0.70
CA TYR A 124 -15.92 15.10 0.35
C TYR A 124 -14.54 14.94 -0.25
N ARG A 125 -14.40 14.13 -1.32
CA ARG A 125 -13.12 14.01 -2.04
C ARG A 125 -12.73 15.35 -2.66
N ARG A 126 -13.66 16.09 -3.27
CA ARG A 126 -13.39 17.43 -3.82
C ARG A 126 -12.95 18.43 -2.75
N GLU A 127 -13.59 18.42 -1.59
CA GLU A 127 -13.17 19.26 -0.46
C GLU A 127 -11.77 18.90 0.01
N CYS A 128 -11.47 17.61 0.14
CA CYS A 128 -10.15 17.13 0.51
C CYS A 128 -9.08 17.57 -0.50
N VAL A 129 -9.33 17.48 -1.82
CA VAL A 129 -8.42 17.99 -2.85
C VAL A 129 -8.15 19.48 -2.67
N THR A 130 -9.17 20.27 -2.31
CA THR A 130 -8.98 21.69 -2.01
C THR A 130 -8.01 21.91 -0.83
N ILE A 131 -8.09 21.07 0.20
CA ILE A 131 -7.15 21.08 1.33
C ILE A 131 -5.74 20.72 0.86
N MET A 132 -5.59 19.67 0.05
CA MET A 132 -4.31 19.25 -0.50
C MET A 132 -3.64 20.35 -1.33
N GLN A 133 -4.40 21.08 -2.17
CA GLN A 133 -3.90 22.21 -2.96
C GLN A 133 -3.41 23.37 -2.08
N ARG A 134 -4.15 23.68 -1.02
CA ARG A 134 -3.74 24.70 -0.05
C ARG A 134 -2.48 24.30 0.69
N ALA A 135 -2.37 23.04 1.10
CA ALA A 135 -1.19 22.51 1.76
C ALA A 135 0.05 22.61 0.87
N LYS A 136 -0.05 22.25 -0.41
CA LYS A 136 1.02 22.43 -1.40
C LYS A 136 1.48 23.90 -1.48
N ALA A 137 0.53 24.84 -1.56
CA ALA A 137 0.85 26.26 -1.65
C ALA A 137 1.58 26.79 -0.40
N LEU A 138 1.39 26.15 0.76
CA LEU A 138 2.07 26.47 2.01
C LEU A 138 3.44 25.78 2.15
N SER A 139 3.60 24.57 1.58
CA SER A 139 4.84 23.81 1.65
C SER A 139 5.97 24.42 0.78
N ASN A 140 5.61 25.21 -0.23
CA ASN A 140 6.55 25.88 -1.15
C ASN A 140 7.03 27.25 -0.63
N ARG A 141 6.76 27.59 0.63
CA ARG A 141 7.23 28.83 1.28
C ARG A 141 8.41 28.54 2.19
#